data_b1fc7581c72a6fbdecfcebafd8f3c3c3
#
_entry.id   b1fc7581c72a6fbdecfcebafd8f3c3c3
#
_cell.length_a   1.000
_cell.length_b   1.000
_cell.length_c   1.000
_cell.angle_alpha   90.00
_cell.angle_beta   90.00
_cell.angle_gamma   90.00
#
_symmetry.space_group_name_H-M   'P 1'
#
loop_
_entity.id
_entity.type
_entity.pdbx_description
1 polymer ?
#
loop_
_entity_poly.entity_id
_entity_poly.type
_entity_poly.pdbx_seq_one_letter_code
_entity_poly.pdbx_strand_id
1 'polypeptide(L)'
;MFTRPEGVRDADIVAAVRRDRGLEPDAAEYLAAGFGSHHWVAASAGGDRWFVTVDDLRAKELVCDEPLSSFDAVDRAFTVAQALRDLDLPWVVAPLSTPDGRVLSRLDERYSVAVFPHVDGTSHHSFESDAERARVVTLLVELHERSGPVRPVARRETFSLPHRDGLLDALACVDDMWTGGLYSEPARALLRRDVVGVRRLLAEYDELARDALGKPDGWTVTHGEPHSRNVLRTEDGLRVIDWDTVMTAPPERDLWMLIPERGDEVLERLYLAATGHRVNRDLLTLYSLAWDLSEIGGYLAEFRAPHEDTEDSRVAWGGLNESIRASADPQGDLTEQGFEEPSAVT
;
A
#
# COMPACT_ATOMS: atom_id res chain seq x y z
N MET A 1 -7.67 7.95 4.42
CA MET A 1 -7.90 8.43 5.82
C MET A 1 -9.32 8.93 5.95
N PHE A 2 -9.98 8.63 7.06
CA PHE A 2 -11.37 9.07 7.31
C PHE A 2 -11.41 10.49 7.90
N THR A 3 -10.38 10.87 8.64
CA THR A 3 -10.25 12.21 9.22
C THR A 3 -9.50 13.13 8.24
N ARG A 4 -10.05 14.34 8.04
CA ARG A 4 -9.38 15.35 7.20
C ARG A 4 -8.03 15.75 7.77
N PRO A 5 -7.01 16.01 6.92
CA PRO A 5 -5.71 16.48 7.38
C PRO A 5 -5.81 17.89 7.95
N GLU A 6 -5.03 18.15 8.99
CA GLU A 6 -4.99 19.45 9.61
C GLU A 6 -4.47 20.53 8.65
N GLY A 7 -5.16 21.66 8.58
CA GLY A 7 -4.73 22.82 7.80
C GLY A 7 -4.96 22.74 6.29
N VAL A 8 -5.46 21.61 5.74
CA VAL A 8 -5.73 21.47 4.30
C VAL A 8 -7.23 21.65 4.02
N ARG A 9 -7.55 22.66 3.19
CA ARG A 9 -8.93 23.00 2.80
C ARG A 9 -9.19 22.59 1.36
N ASP A 10 -10.47 22.40 1.00
CA ASP A 10 -10.88 22.09 -0.37
C ASP A 10 -10.39 23.16 -1.37
N ALA A 11 -10.38 24.44 -0.96
CA ALA A 11 -9.85 25.54 -1.79
C ALA A 11 -8.34 25.43 -2.05
N ASP A 12 -7.57 24.85 -1.13
CA ASP A 12 -6.13 24.65 -1.30
C ASP A 12 -5.86 23.57 -2.35
N ILE A 13 -6.72 22.54 -2.38
CA ILE A 13 -6.68 21.47 -3.40
C ILE A 13 -7.03 22.04 -4.79
N VAL A 14 -8.11 22.82 -4.91
CA VAL A 14 -8.49 23.49 -6.16
C VAL A 14 -7.32 24.36 -6.67
N ALA A 15 -6.73 25.14 -5.78
CA ALA A 15 -5.59 26.01 -6.13
C ALA A 15 -4.35 25.20 -6.58
N ALA A 16 -4.05 24.10 -5.91
CA ALA A 16 -2.93 23.22 -6.27
C ALA A 16 -3.13 22.55 -7.65
N VAL A 17 -4.32 22.02 -7.90
CA VAL A 17 -4.67 21.38 -9.19
C VAL A 17 -4.55 22.39 -10.35
N ARG A 18 -5.05 23.63 -10.17
CA ARG A 18 -4.93 24.70 -11.16
C ARG A 18 -3.48 25.09 -11.40
N ARG A 19 -2.74 25.38 -10.33
CA ARG A 19 -1.36 25.83 -10.39
C ARG A 19 -0.43 24.80 -11.04
N ASP A 20 -0.58 23.53 -10.64
CA ASP A 20 0.42 22.51 -10.94
C ASP A 20 0.06 21.71 -12.20
N ARG A 21 -1.20 21.61 -12.58
CA ARG A 21 -1.65 20.80 -13.71
C ARG A 21 -2.28 21.62 -14.85
N GLY A 22 -2.56 22.90 -14.63
CA GLY A 22 -3.28 23.71 -15.62
C GLY A 22 -4.70 23.23 -15.88
N LEU A 23 -5.26 22.46 -14.97
CA LEU A 23 -6.65 21.99 -15.00
C LEU A 23 -7.54 23.04 -14.31
N GLU A 24 -8.84 23.06 -14.62
CA GLU A 24 -9.77 24.07 -14.14
C GLU A 24 -10.91 23.48 -13.30
N PRO A 25 -10.62 22.87 -12.13
CA PRO A 25 -11.68 22.45 -11.22
C PRO A 25 -12.38 23.66 -10.62
N ASP A 26 -13.71 23.61 -10.48
CA ASP A 26 -14.52 24.61 -9.78
C ASP A 26 -14.64 24.29 -8.30
N ALA A 27 -14.58 23.02 -7.93
CA ALA A 27 -14.68 22.54 -6.57
C ALA A 27 -13.80 21.31 -6.33
N ALA A 28 -13.48 21.05 -5.07
CA ALA A 28 -12.94 19.78 -4.60
C ALA A 28 -13.70 19.35 -3.35
N GLU A 29 -13.99 18.06 -3.23
CA GLU A 29 -14.68 17.47 -2.10
C GLU A 29 -13.82 16.37 -1.48
N TYR A 30 -13.68 16.38 -0.16
CA TYR A 30 -12.94 15.37 0.58
C TYR A 30 -13.63 14.01 0.48
N LEU A 31 -12.87 13.00 0.11
CA LEU A 31 -13.32 11.62 0.08
C LEU A 31 -12.72 10.88 1.28
N ALA A 32 -13.56 10.55 2.26
CA ALA A 32 -13.17 9.75 3.41
C ALA A 32 -13.04 8.27 3.00
N ALA A 33 -11.89 7.91 2.45
CA ALA A 33 -11.61 6.56 1.95
C ALA A 33 -10.13 6.23 2.07
N GLY A 34 -9.81 4.93 2.09
CA GLY A 34 -8.44 4.41 2.10
C GLY A 34 -7.70 4.63 3.43
N PHE A 35 -6.47 4.13 3.47
CA PHE A 35 -5.55 4.25 4.60
C PHE A 35 -4.22 4.84 4.12
N GLY A 36 -3.49 5.56 4.96
CA GLY A 36 -2.16 6.11 4.64
C GLY A 36 -2.14 7.43 3.88
N SER A 37 -3.19 7.78 3.11
CA SER A 37 -3.28 9.03 2.34
C SER A 37 -4.65 9.68 2.48
N HIS A 38 -4.73 10.99 2.21
CA HIS A 38 -5.99 11.74 2.18
C HIS A 38 -6.43 11.96 0.74
N HIS A 39 -7.74 11.89 0.47
CA HIS A 39 -8.24 11.93 -0.89
C HIS A 39 -9.30 13.00 -1.11
N TRP A 40 -9.36 13.53 -2.33
CA TRP A 40 -10.39 14.43 -2.83
C TRP A 40 -10.82 14.04 -4.23
N VAL A 41 -12.05 14.40 -4.56
CA VAL A 41 -12.49 14.46 -5.95
C VAL A 41 -12.61 15.94 -6.32
N ALA A 42 -11.79 16.37 -7.27
CA ALA A 42 -11.88 17.68 -7.88
C ALA A 42 -12.73 17.63 -9.14
N ALA A 43 -13.62 18.60 -9.35
CA ALA A 43 -14.55 18.60 -10.49
C ALA A 43 -14.67 19.97 -11.12
N SER A 44 -14.83 20.00 -12.47
CA SER A 44 -15.17 21.20 -13.23
C SER A 44 -16.68 21.30 -13.49
N ALA A 45 -17.18 22.51 -13.73
CA ALA A 45 -18.55 22.73 -14.17
C ALA A 45 -18.85 22.04 -15.53
N GLY A 46 -17.82 21.75 -16.31
CA GLY A 46 -17.91 21.01 -17.58
C GLY A 46 -18.10 19.48 -17.40
N GLY A 47 -18.00 18.98 -16.16
CA GLY A 47 -18.17 17.56 -15.85
C GLY A 47 -16.87 16.76 -15.79
N ASP A 48 -15.70 17.38 -16.03
CA ASP A 48 -14.43 16.71 -15.83
C ASP A 48 -14.19 16.46 -14.35
N ARG A 49 -13.60 15.31 -14.02
CA ARG A 49 -13.29 14.91 -12.64
C ARG A 49 -11.85 14.42 -12.54
N TRP A 50 -11.24 14.68 -11.39
CA TRP A 50 -9.88 14.24 -11.05
C TRP A 50 -9.87 13.69 -9.65
N PHE A 51 -9.13 12.60 -9.47
CA PHE A 51 -8.83 12.07 -8.14
C PHE A 51 -7.53 12.71 -7.63
N VAL A 52 -7.55 13.22 -6.43
CA VAL A 52 -6.41 13.92 -5.83
C VAL A 52 -5.99 13.22 -4.55
N THR A 53 -4.74 12.81 -4.48
CA THR A 53 -4.13 12.22 -3.29
C THR A 53 -3.22 13.24 -2.62
N VAL A 54 -3.33 13.36 -1.31
CA VAL A 54 -2.48 14.21 -0.45
C VAL A 54 -1.82 13.33 0.59
N ASP A 55 -0.50 13.26 0.57
CA ASP A 55 0.30 12.48 1.51
C ASP A 55 0.86 13.37 2.62
N ASP A 56 0.73 12.93 3.86
CA ASP A 56 1.48 13.50 4.99
C ASP A 56 2.89 12.91 4.98
N LEU A 57 3.84 13.70 4.52
CA LEU A 57 5.25 13.29 4.38
C LEU A 57 5.95 12.96 5.71
N ARG A 58 5.35 13.37 6.84
CA ARG A 58 5.87 13.03 8.17
C ARG A 58 5.40 11.65 8.65
N ALA A 59 4.19 11.26 8.23
CA ALA A 59 3.62 9.98 8.57
C ALA A 59 4.02 8.86 7.59
N LYS A 60 4.42 9.26 6.35
CA LYS A 60 4.74 8.29 5.29
C LYS A 60 6.13 7.71 5.47
N GLU A 61 6.21 6.46 5.87
CA GLU A 61 7.47 5.73 5.96
C GLU A 61 7.59 4.78 4.77
N LEU A 62 8.51 5.10 3.87
CA LEU A 62 8.79 4.30 2.69
C LEU A 62 10.24 3.80 2.75
N VAL A 63 10.40 2.51 2.97
CA VAL A 63 11.70 1.87 3.00
C VAL A 63 12.25 1.71 1.59
N CYS A 64 13.52 2.02 1.37
CA CYS A 64 14.21 1.88 0.08
C CYS A 64 15.71 1.67 0.26
N ASP A 65 16.37 1.30 -0.83
CA ASP A 65 17.82 1.04 -0.93
C ASP A 65 18.70 2.31 -0.84
N GLU A 66 18.08 3.48 -0.97
CA GLU A 66 18.76 4.77 -0.88
C GLU A 66 18.13 5.63 0.22
N PRO A 67 18.87 6.51 0.89
CA PRO A 67 18.34 7.44 1.88
C PRO A 67 17.60 8.59 1.17
N LEU A 68 16.35 8.31 0.77
CA LEU A 68 15.46 9.29 0.14
C LEU A 68 14.58 9.96 1.19
N SER A 69 14.21 11.22 0.94
CA SER A 69 13.08 11.81 1.66
C SER A 69 11.77 11.11 1.28
N SER A 70 10.75 11.16 2.16
CA SER A 70 9.42 10.63 1.83
C SER A 70 8.88 11.21 0.52
N PHE A 71 9.10 12.52 0.27
CA PHE A 71 8.72 13.16 -0.98
C PHE A 71 9.41 12.52 -2.20
N ASP A 72 10.74 12.36 -2.15
CA ASP A 72 11.50 11.82 -3.29
C ASP A 72 11.16 10.35 -3.53
N ALA A 73 10.85 9.59 -2.48
CA ALA A 73 10.43 8.20 -2.59
C ALA A 73 9.07 8.05 -3.27
N VAL A 74 8.08 8.88 -2.91
CA VAL A 74 6.75 8.92 -3.56
C VAL A 74 6.86 9.45 -4.99
N ASP A 75 7.63 10.53 -5.22
CA ASP A 75 7.84 11.09 -6.56
C ASP A 75 8.46 10.06 -7.52
N ARG A 76 9.46 9.31 -7.04
CA ARG A 76 10.07 8.22 -7.81
C ARG A 76 9.07 7.12 -8.12
N ALA A 77 8.24 6.70 -7.15
CA ALA A 77 7.22 5.67 -7.34
C ALA A 77 6.20 6.10 -8.40
N PHE A 78 5.68 7.31 -8.32
CA PHE A 78 4.72 7.84 -9.29
C PHE A 78 5.35 8.10 -10.68
N THR A 79 6.63 8.45 -10.73
CA THR A 79 7.38 8.52 -12.00
C THR A 79 7.46 7.15 -12.68
N VAL A 80 7.67 6.09 -11.90
CA VAL A 80 7.64 4.71 -12.40
C VAL A 80 6.24 4.35 -12.92
N ALA A 81 5.18 4.66 -12.17
CA ALA A 81 3.80 4.41 -12.59
C ALA A 81 3.48 5.10 -13.93
N GLN A 82 3.93 6.35 -14.11
CA GLN A 82 3.78 7.05 -15.38
C GLN A 82 4.55 6.37 -16.51
N ALA A 83 5.79 6.01 -16.29
CA ALA A 83 6.60 5.31 -17.29
C ALA A 83 6.01 3.94 -17.66
N LEU A 84 5.39 3.23 -16.71
CA LEU A 84 4.64 2.00 -17.00
C LEU A 84 3.43 2.26 -17.90
N ARG A 85 2.70 3.35 -17.66
CA ARG A 85 1.59 3.77 -18.52
C ARG A 85 2.06 4.04 -19.95
N ASP A 86 3.23 4.66 -20.11
CA ASP A 86 3.85 4.99 -21.40
C ASP A 86 4.35 3.73 -22.14
N LEU A 87 4.53 2.60 -21.44
CA LEU A 87 4.81 1.28 -22.03
C LEU A 87 3.55 0.57 -22.56
N ASP A 88 2.44 1.29 -22.75
CA ASP A 88 1.17 0.75 -23.21
C ASP A 88 0.58 -0.31 -22.26
N LEU A 89 0.60 0.02 -20.97
CA LEU A 89 -0.13 -0.70 -19.91
C LEU A 89 -1.36 0.13 -19.50
N PRO A 90 -2.46 0.08 -20.28
CA PRO A 90 -3.59 1.00 -20.12
C PRO A 90 -4.36 0.78 -18.81
N TRP A 91 -4.15 -0.32 -18.14
CA TRP A 91 -4.75 -0.64 -16.85
C TRP A 91 -4.01 -0.01 -15.65
N VAL A 92 -2.81 0.55 -15.85
CA VAL A 92 -2.10 1.34 -14.84
C VAL A 92 -2.77 2.71 -14.72
N VAL A 93 -3.24 3.07 -13.53
CA VAL A 93 -3.74 4.42 -13.23
C VAL A 93 -2.57 5.24 -12.68
N ALA A 94 -1.93 5.99 -13.56
CA ALA A 94 -0.79 6.84 -13.22
C ALA A 94 -1.22 8.29 -12.97
N PRO A 95 -0.45 9.08 -12.17
CA PRO A 95 -0.74 10.50 -11.96
C PRO A 95 -0.55 11.31 -13.24
N LEU A 96 -1.27 12.41 -13.33
CA LEU A 96 -1.10 13.39 -14.40
C LEU A 96 0.17 14.21 -14.17
N SER A 97 0.98 14.39 -15.22
CA SER A 97 2.17 15.23 -15.16
C SER A 97 1.83 16.71 -15.11
N THR A 98 2.68 17.47 -14.43
CA THR A 98 2.75 18.93 -14.57
C THR A 98 3.28 19.32 -15.95
N PRO A 99 3.12 20.57 -16.40
CA PRO A 99 3.68 21.04 -17.68
C PRO A 99 5.21 20.90 -17.80
N ASP A 100 5.93 20.87 -16.66
CA ASP A 100 7.38 20.64 -16.58
C ASP A 100 7.75 19.16 -16.34
N GLY A 101 6.77 18.24 -16.43
CA GLY A 101 6.98 16.79 -16.41
C GLY A 101 7.07 16.14 -15.04
N ARG A 102 6.82 16.85 -13.94
CA ARG A 102 6.78 16.27 -12.59
C ARG A 102 5.43 15.57 -12.34
N VAL A 103 5.42 14.54 -11.54
CA VAL A 103 4.21 13.77 -11.18
C VAL A 103 3.69 14.11 -9.79
N LEU A 104 4.56 14.59 -8.91
CA LEU A 104 4.24 15.00 -7.55
C LEU A 104 4.54 16.48 -7.36
N SER A 105 3.74 17.17 -6.56
CA SER A 105 3.95 18.56 -6.18
C SER A 105 3.90 18.72 -4.66
N ARG A 106 4.52 19.76 -4.12
CA ARG A 106 4.33 20.11 -2.70
C ARG A 106 3.11 21.00 -2.54
N LEU A 107 2.24 20.62 -1.62
CA LEU A 107 1.19 21.52 -1.14
C LEU A 107 1.79 22.53 -0.14
N ASP A 108 2.63 22.02 0.79
CA ASP A 108 3.45 22.78 1.73
C ASP A 108 4.68 21.94 2.19
N GLU A 109 5.27 22.27 3.35
CA GLU A 109 6.42 21.52 3.91
C GLU A 109 6.04 20.12 4.40
N ARG A 110 4.77 19.92 4.80
CA ARG A 110 4.25 18.68 5.37
C ARG A 110 3.57 17.80 4.34
N TYR A 111 2.86 18.40 3.39
CA TYR A 111 1.99 17.67 2.47
C TYR A 111 2.49 17.71 1.03
N SER A 112 2.40 16.56 0.36
CA SER A 112 2.51 16.47 -1.10
C SER A 112 1.14 16.26 -1.74
N VAL A 113 1.04 16.53 -3.05
CA VAL A 113 -0.18 16.34 -3.83
C VAL A 113 0.12 15.70 -5.16
N ALA A 114 -0.61 14.63 -5.48
CA ALA A 114 -0.66 14.00 -6.79
C ALA A 114 -2.09 14.07 -7.34
N VAL A 115 -2.21 14.25 -8.66
CA VAL A 115 -3.50 14.34 -9.35
C VAL A 115 -3.60 13.21 -10.35
N PHE A 116 -4.67 12.46 -10.31
CA PHE A 116 -4.93 11.31 -11.19
C PHE A 116 -6.16 11.56 -12.05
N PRO A 117 -6.29 10.91 -13.21
CA PRO A 117 -7.56 10.84 -13.89
C PRO A 117 -8.58 10.18 -12.97
N HIS A 118 -9.80 10.71 -12.91
CA HIS A 118 -10.87 10.03 -12.21
C HIS A 118 -11.30 8.80 -13.00
N VAL A 119 -11.32 7.65 -12.36
CA VAL A 119 -11.74 6.39 -12.98
C VAL A 119 -13.09 5.99 -12.39
N ASP A 120 -14.10 5.88 -13.23
CA ASP A 120 -15.41 5.34 -12.85
C ASP A 120 -15.30 3.82 -12.72
N GLY A 121 -15.27 3.33 -11.49
CA GLY A 121 -15.10 1.92 -11.18
C GLY A 121 -15.40 1.64 -9.72
N THR A 122 -15.54 0.38 -9.39
CA THR A 122 -15.75 -0.10 -8.03
C THR A 122 -14.62 -1.02 -7.59
N SER A 123 -14.18 -0.90 -6.36
CA SER A 123 -13.31 -1.89 -5.70
C SER A 123 -14.10 -2.64 -4.63
N HIS A 124 -13.64 -3.82 -4.26
CA HIS A 124 -14.32 -4.67 -3.28
C HIS A 124 -13.31 -5.14 -2.22
N HIS A 125 -13.81 -5.57 -1.06
CA HIS A 125 -12.96 -6.07 0.04
C HIS A 125 -12.21 -7.36 -0.33
N SER A 126 -12.80 -8.19 -1.20
CA SER A 126 -12.21 -9.44 -1.67
C SER A 126 -12.41 -9.60 -3.18
N PHE A 127 -11.62 -10.44 -3.80
CA PHE A 127 -11.86 -10.86 -5.19
C PHE A 127 -13.14 -11.69 -5.25
N GLU A 128 -13.97 -11.40 -6.25
CA GLU A 128 -15.28 -12.06 -6.39
C GLU A 128 -15.18 -13.52 -6.83
N SER A 129 -14.08 -13.89 -7.48
CA SER A 129 -13.88 -15.24 -8.01
C SER A 129 -12.43 -15.56 -8.32
N ASP A 130 -12.12 -16.85 -8.45
CA ASP A 130 -10.83 -17.34 -8.94
C ASP A 130 -10.53 -16.82 -10.37
N ALA A 131 -11.55 -16.66 -11.19
CA ALA A 131 -11.40 -16.10 -12.53
C ALA A 131 -10.96 -14.62 -12.50
N GLU A 132 -11.37 -13.87 -11.50
CA GLU A 132 -10.92 -12.50 -11.30
C GLU A 132 -9.47 -12.47 -10.80
N ARG A 133 -9.12 -13.29 -9.82
CA ARG A 133 -7.73 -13.44 -9.37
C ARG A 133 -6.80 -13.79 -10.54
N ALA A 134 -7.22 -14.72 -11.40
CA ALA A 134 -6.47 -15.09 -12.59
C ALA A 134 -6.30 -13.92 -13.59
N ARG A 135 -7.32 -13.06 -13.73
CA ARG A 135 -7.19 -11.84 -14.55
C ARG A 135 -6.16 -10.86 -13.95
N VAL A 136 -6.17 -10.67 -12.63
CA VAL A 136 -5.16 -9.82 -11.97
C VAL A 136 -3.76 -10.41 -12.14
N VAL A 137 -3.59 -11.73 -11.97
CA VAL A 137 -2.30 -12.40 -12.26
C VAL A 137 -1.87 -12.15 -13.72
N THR A 138 -2.80 -12.13 -14.68
CA THR A 138 -2.48 -11.81 -16.08
C THR A 138 -1.98 -10.38 -16.25
N LEU A 139 -2.56 -9.40 -15.55
CA LEU A 139 -2.05 -8.01 -15.55
C LEU A 139 -0.64 -7.94 -14.94
N LEU A 140 -0.39 -8.67 -13.85
CA LEU A 140 0.93 -8.75 -13.23
C LEU A 140 1.96 -9.42 -14.15
N VAL A 141 1.58 -10.45 -14.92
CA VAL A 141 2.44 -11.01 -15.98
C VAL A 141 2.85 -9.93 -16.99
N GLU A 142 1.89 -9.13 -17.47
CA GLU A 142 2.20 -8.02 -18.39
C GLU A 142 3.14 -6.99 -17.75
N LEU A 143 2.91 -6.63 -16.49
CA LEU A 143 3.78 -5.73 -15.73
C LEU A 143 5.21 -6.29 -15.67
N HIS A 144 5.35 -7.51 -15.18
CA HIS A 144 6.65 -8.13 -14.93
C HIS A 144 7.46 -8.33 -16.20
N GLU A 145 6.83 -8.74 -17.30
CA GLU A 145 7.49 -8.97 -18.58
C GLU A 145 7.86 -7.67 -19.31
N ARG A 146 7.01 -6.62 -19.20
CA ARG A 146 7.18 -5.39 -19.97
C ARG A 146 7.95 -4.29 -19.25
N SER A 147 8.10 -4.37 -17.94
CA SER A 147 8.70 -3.32 -17.11
C SER A 147 10.23 -3.22 -17.17
N GLY A 148 10.90 -4.07 -17.94
CA GLY A 148 12.35 -4.05 -18.08
C GLY A 148 12.99 -2.68 -18.28
N PRO A 149 12.45 -1.81 -19.18
CA PRO A 149 12.97 -0.45 -19.40
C PRO A 149 12.87 0.47 -18.17
N VAL A 150 11.93 0.21 -17.26
CA VAL A 150 11.64 1.05 -16.10
C VAL A 150 12.40 0.59 -14.84
N ARG A 151 12.83 -0.66 -14.79
CA ARG A 151 13.60 -1.23 -13.66
C ARG A 151 14.74 -0.36 -13.13
N PRO A 152 15.57 0.29 -13.96
CA PRO A 152 16.66 1.12 -13.44
C PRO A 152 16.21 2.38 -12.69
N VAL A 153 14.96 2.82 -12.90
CA VAL A 153 14.39 4.02 -12.28
C VAL A 153 13.66 3.65 -10.99
N ALA A 154 13.05 2.46 -10.93
CA ALA A 154 12.34 2.00 -9.76
C ALA A 154 13.26 1.82 -8.56
N ARG A 155 12.75 2.13 -7.36
CA ARG A 155 13.42 1.76 -6.10
C ARG A 155 13.69 0.26 -6.08
N ARG A 156 14.66 -0.16 -5.31
CA ARG A 156 15.02 -1.57 -5.21
C ARG A 156 14.63 -2.12 -3.84
N GLU A 157 14.12 -3.34 -3.82
CA GLU A 157 13.82 -4.08 -2.59
C GLU A 157 15.10 -4.33 -1.77
N THR A 158 15.01 -4.06 -0.48
CA THR A 158 16.08 -4.28 0.50
C THR A 158 15.70 -5.30 1.57
N PHE A 159 14.43 -5.73 1.56
CA PHE A 159 13.81 -6.49 2.65
C PHE A 159 13.94 -5.80 4.01
N SER A 160 13.98 -4.48 4.01
CA SER A 160 13.87 -3.70 5.24
C SER A 160 12.39 -3.62 5.63
N LEU A 161 12.09 -3.99 6.85
CA LEU A 161 10.73 -4.02 7.37
C LEU A 161 10.29 -2.61 7.76
N PRO A 162 9.22 -2.04 7.17
CA PRO A 162 8.62 -0.80 7.64
C PRO A 162 8.25 -0.88 9.13
N HIS A 163 8.33 0.23 9.84
CA HIS A 163 8.01 0.34 11.29
C HIS A 163 8.77 -0.61 12.22
N ARG A 164 9.85 -1.25 11.73
CA ARG A 164 10.64 -2.21 12.52
C ARG A 164 11.12 -1.66 13.84
N ASP A 165 11.67 -0.45 13.85
CA ASP A 165 12.21 0.16 15.07
C ASP A 165 11.10 0.41 16.08
N GLY A 166 9.93 0.88 15.64
CA GLY A 166 8.75 1.04 16.47
C GLY A 166 8.25 -0.28 17.07
N LEU A 167 8.28 -1.37 16.28
CA LEU A 167 7.94 -2.72 16.72
C LEU A 167 8.93 -3.24 17.78
N LEU A 168 10.23 -3.09 17.53
CA LEU A 168 11.27 -3.51 18.49
C LEU A 168 11.18 -2.74 19.81
N ASP A 169 10.95 -1.43 19.75
CA ASP A 169 10.73 -0.59 20.92
C ASP A 169 9.48 -0.99 21.69
N ALA A 170 8.37 -1.28 20.99
CA ALA A 170 7.15 -1.77 21.63
C ALA A 170 7.37 -3.10 22.35
N LEU A 171 8.11 -4.04 21.72
CA LEU A 171 8.46 -5.33 22.31
C LEU A 171 9.42 -5.19 23.51
N ALA A 172 10.30 -4.18 23.51
CA ALA A 172 11.22 -3.91 24.62
C ALA A 172 10.51 -3.29 25.84
N CYS A 173 9.51 -2.41 25.60
CA CYS A 173 8.76 -1.67 26.62
C CYS A 173 7.39 -2.28 26.92
N VAL A 174 7.16 -3.56 26.58
CA VAL A 174 5.84 -4.20 26.73
C VAL A 174 5.39 -4.36 28.18
N ASP A 175 6.32 -4.35 29.12
CA ASP A 175 6.04 -4.39 30.57
C ASP A 175 5.90 -3.01 31.21
N ASP A 176 6.25 -1.93 30.50
CA ASP A 176 6.10 -0.55 30.95
C ASP A 176 4.67 -0.04 30.65
N MET A 177 4.22 0.97 31.39
CA MET A 177 2.92 1.60 31.16
C MET A 177 2.98 2.48 29.90
N TRP A 178 2.00 2.36 29.01
CA TRP A 178 1.84 3.24 27.84
C TRP A 178 0.77 4.30 28.09
N THR A 179 1.06 5.56 27.77
CA THR A 179 0.24 6.71 28.18
C THR A 179 -0.12 7.66 27.02
N GLY A 180 -0.01 7.22 25.77
CA GLY A 180 -0.27 8.05 24.58
C GLY A 180 -1.75 8.42 24.40
N GLY A 181 -2.70 7.55 24.79
CA GLY A 181 -4.12 7.79 24.62
C GLY A 181 -5.00 6.61 25.03
N LEU A 182 -6.24 6.62 24.53
CA LEU A 182 -7.28 5.63 24.88
C LEU A 182 -6.85 4.19 24.58
N TYR A 183 -6.17 3.99 23.45
CA TYR A 183 -5.78 2.65 22.97
C TYR A 183 -4.39 2.20 23.44
N SER A 184 -3.61 3.04 24.15
CA SER A 184 -2.24 2.70 24.58
C SER A 184 -2.17 1.45 25.45
N GLU A 185 -2.89 1.41 26.57
CA GLU A 185 -2.89 0.25 27.47
C GLU A 185 -3.58 -0.98 26.88
N PRO A 186 -4.71 -0.86 26.15
CA PRO A 186 -5.27 -1.98 25.39
C PRO A 186 -4.28 -2.59 24.37
N ALA A 187 -3.57 -1.76 23.59
CA ALA A 187 -2.58 -2.23 22.60
C ALA A 187 -1.40 -2.92 23.27
N ARG A 188 -0.88 -2.34 24.38
CA ARG A 188 0.16 -2.98 25.18
C ARG A 188 -0.29 -4.33 25.73
N ALA A 189 -1.50 -4.41 26.30
CA ALA A 189 -2.03 -5.66 26.84
C ALA A 189 -2.20 -6.75 25.77
N LEU A 190 -2.62 -6.34 24.55
CA LEU A 190 -2.75 -7.21 23.40
C LEU A 190 -1.38 -7.76 22.98
N LEU A 191 -0.37 -6.89 22.79
CA LEU A 191 0.99 -7.28 22.45
C LEU A 191 1.61 -8.19 23.52
N ARG A 192 1.42 -7.85 24.81
CA ARG A 192 1.96 -8.62 25.93
C ARG A 192 1.44 -10.06 25.95
N ARG A 193 0.19 -10.27 25.56
CA ARG A 193 -0.42 -11.61 25.48
C ARG A 193 0.25 -12.47 24.43
N ASP A 194 0.70 -11.87 23.30
CA ASP A 194 1.25 -12.61 22.16
C ASP A 194 2.71 -12.23 21.81
N VAL A 195 3.44 -11.69 22.75
CA VAL A 195 4.83 -11.25 22.55
C VAL A 195 5.75 -12.34 21.99
N VAL A 196 5.50 -13.60 22.36
CA VAL A 196 6.28 -14.77 21.89
C VAL A 196 5.97 -15.04 20.42
N GLY A 197 4.70 -14.96 20.03
CA GLY A 197 4.25 -15.11 18.63
C GLY A 197 4.89 -14.04 17.74
N VAL A 198 4.74 -12.77 18.08
CA VAL A 198 5.32 -11.66 17.30
C VAL A 198 6.85 -11.78 17.17
N ARG A 199 7.57 -12.13 18.24
CA ARG A 199 9.02 -12.36 18.17
C ARG A 199 9.40 -13.53 17.27
N ARG A 200 8.59 -14.58 17.23
CA ARG A 200 8.81 -15.72 16.34
C ARG A 200 8.66 -15.30 14.89
N LEU A 201 7.56 -14.60 14.53
CA LEU A 201 7.35 -14.09 13.17
C LEU A 201 8.50 -13.18 12.72
N LEU A 202 8.96 -12.29 13.62
CA LEU A 202 10.09 -11.41 13.31
C LEU A 202 11.39 -12.18 13.06
N ALA A 203 11.65 -13.23 13.82
CA ALA A 203 12.83 -14.08 13.63
C ALA A 203 12.75 -14.87 12.31
N GLU A 204 11.57 -15.38 11.96
CA GLU A 204 11.30 -16.07 10.69
C GLU A 204 11.47 -15.13 9.50
N TYR A 205 10.89 -13.90 9.59
CA TYR A 205 11.11 -12.86 8.60
C TYR A 205 12.60 -12.58 8.38
N ASP A 206 13.37 -12.39 9.46
CA ASP A 206 14.80 -12.08 9.38
C ASP A 206 15.63 -13.20 8.73
N GLU A 207 15.22 -14.44 8.90
CA GLU A 207 15.86 -15.61 8.25
C GLU A 207 15.57 -15.61 6.75
N LEU A 208 14.29 -15.50 6.37
CA LEU A 208 13.85 -15.49 4.96
C LEU A 208 14.40 -14.28 4.20
N ALA A 209 14.40 -13.09 4.82
CA ALA A 209 14.96 -11.87 4.23
C ALA A 209 16.46 -11.99 3.94
N ARG A 210 17.22 -12.57 4.86
CA ARG A 210 18.66 -12.82 4.69
C ARG A 210 18.92 -13.76 3.53
N ASP A 211 18.12 -14.81 3.39
CA ASP A 211 18.25 -15.79 2.30
C ASP A 211 17.87 -15.17 0.95
N ALA A 212 16.87 -14.30 0.92
CA ALA A 212 16.41 -13.59 -0.27
C ALA A 212 17.43 -12.58 -0.79
N LEU A 213 18.11 -11.84 0.09
CA LEU A 213 19.16 -10.86 -0.27
C LEU A 213 20.32 -11.49 -1.07
N GLY A 214 20.61 -12.76 -0.83
CA GLY A 214 21.67 -13.51 -1.54
C GLY A 214 21.31 -13.90 -2.97
N LYS A 215 20.06 -13.70 -3.44
CA LYS A 215 19.54 -14.23 -4.71
C LYS A 215 18.77 -13.16 -5.51
N PRO A 216 19.43 -12.10 -6.01
CA PRO A 216 18.75 -11.00 -6.70
C PRO A 216 18.32 -11.31 -8.15
N ASP A 217 18.49 -12.54 -8.62
CA ASP A 217 18.14 -12.92 -9.98
C ASP A 217 16.62 -13.01 -10.18
N GLY A 218 16.15 -12.59 -11.36
CA GLY A 218 14.72 -12.67 -11.71
C GLY A 218 13.84 -11.57 -11.13
N TRP A 219 14.41 -10.53 -10.49
CA TRP A 219 13.64 -9.41 -9.99
C TRP A 219 13.05 -8.57 -11.12
N THR A 220 11.84 -8.07 -10.89
CA THR A 220 11.09 -7.25 -11.85
C THR A 220 10.50 -6.03 -11.15
N VAL A 221 9.83 -5.14 -11.89
CA VAL A 221 9.05 -4.07 -11.26
C VAL A 221 7.75 -4.66 -10.74
N THR A 222 7.48 -4.44 -9.49
CA THR A 222 6.28 -4.92 -8.78
C THR A 222 5.45 -3.75 -8.30
N HIS A 223 4.14 -3.94 -8.24
CA HIS A 223 3.20 -3.01 -7.61
C HIS A 223 3.40 -2.98 -6.09
N GLY A 224 3.34 -4.16 -5.47
CA GLY A 224 3.50 -4.42 -4.03
C GLY A 224 2.21 -4.72 -3.30
N GLU A 225 1.11 -4.09 -3.70
CA GLU A 225 -0.18 -4.21 -3.02
C GLU A 225 -1.34 -4.43 -4.02
N PRO A 226 -1.28 -5.46 -4.90
CA PRO A 226 -2.33 -5.70 -5.89
C PRO A 226 -3.56 -6.42 -5.29
N HIS A 227 -3.96 -6.06 -4.08
CA HIS A 227 -5.15 -6.59 -3.44
C HIS A 227 -6.44 -6.04 -4.08
N SER A 228 -7.57 -6.64 -3.77
CA SER A 228 -8.86 -6.35 -4.40
C SER A 228 -9.32 -4.90 -4.28
N ARG A 229 -8.91 -4.17 -3.23
CA ARG A 229 -9.23 -2.75 -3.05
C ARG A 229 -8.44 -1.84 -3.99
N ASN A 230 -7.25 -2.25 -4.43
CA ASN A 230 -6.42 -1.53 -5.39
C ASN A 230 -6.71 -1.94 -6.84
N VAL A 231 -7.73 -2.78 -7.06
CA VAL A 231 -8.21 -3.22 -8.36
C VAL A 231 -9.61 -2.67 -8.60
N LEU A 232 -9.74 -1.66 -9.46
CA LEU A 232 -11.02 -1.10 -9.87
C LEU A 232 -11.61 -1.90 -11.03
N ARG A 233 -12.88 -2.26 -10.89
CA ARG A 233 -13.69 -2.85 -11.96
C ARG A 233 -14.39 -1.74 -12.72
N THR A 234 -14.09 -1.60 -13.99
CA THR A 234 -14.66 -0.60 -14.88
C THR A 234 -15.39 -1.30 -16.03
N GLU A 235 -16.17 -0.54 -16.81
CA GLU A 235 -16.82 -1.05 -18.03
C GLU A 235 -15.80 -1.62 -19.04
N ASP A 236 -14.60 -1.02 -19.12
CA ASP A 236 -13.53 -1.41 -20.04
C ASP A 236 -12.56 -2.46 -19.46
N GLY A 237 -12.85 -3.03 -18.29
CA GLY A 237 -12.00 -4.03 -17.63
C GLY A 237 -11.40 -3.55 -16.31
N LEU A 238 -10.32 -4.20 -15.87
CA LEU A 238 -9.69 -3.88 -14.60
C LEU A 238 -8.72 -2.69 -14.76
N ARG A 239 -8.62 -1.90 -13.69
CA ARG A 239 -7.61 -0.84 -13.51
C ARG A 239 -6.94 -1.03 -12.16
N VAL A 240 -5.64 -0.80 -12.10
CA VAL A 240 -4.86 -0.89 -10.86
C VAL A 240 -4.45 0.51 -10.42
N ILE A 241 -4.74 0.83 -9.17
CA ILE A 241 -4.46 2.11 -8.52
C ILE A 241 -3.44 1.91 -7.41
N ASP A 242 -2.99 3.01 -6.79
CA ASP A 242 -2.12 3.02 -5.60
C ASP A 242 -0.71 2.48 -5.87
N TRP A 243 0.05 3.22 -6.69
CA TRP A 243 1.40 2.87 -7.15
C TRP A 243 2.54 3.44 -6.30
N ASP A 244 2.27 3.93 -5.11
CA ASP A 244 3.28 4.61 -4.27
C ASP A 244 4.34 3.65 -3.68
N THR A 245 4.02 2.35 -3.61
CA THR A 245 4.94 1.32 -3.15
C THR A 245 5.71 0.61 -4.26
N VAL A 246 5.52 1.00 -5.54
CA VAL A 246 6.17 0.35 -6.69
C VAL A 246 7.70 0.30 -6.55
N MET A 247 8.28 -0.88 -6.80
CA MET A 247 9.73 -1.08 -6.75
C MET A 247 10.19 -2.29 -7.58
N THR A 248 11.50 -2.41 -7.79
CA THR A 248 12.12 -3.63 -8.34
C THR A 248 12.33 -4.63 -7.22
N ALA A 249 11.65 -5.77 -7.31
CA ALA A 249 11.63 -6.81 -6.29
C ALA A 249 11.41 -8.21 -6.92
N PRO A 250 11.48 -9.30 -6.16
CA PRO A 250 10.96 -10.60 -6.58
C PRO A 250 9.48 -10.49 -6.98
N PRO A 251 9.02 -11.18 -8.02
CA PRO A 251 7.62 -11.15 -8.44
C PRO A 251 6.64 -11.64 -7.36
N GLU A 252 7.11 -12.42 -6.42
CA GLU A 252 6.34 -12.88 -5.26
C GLU A 252 5.81 -11.73 -4.40
N ARG A 253 6.42 -10.54 -4.47
CA ARG A 253 5.92 -9.32 -3.82
C ARG A 253 4.52 -8.92 -4.28
N ASP A 254 4.15 -9.28 -5.50
CA ASP A 254 2.79 -9.09 -6.01
C ASP A 254 1.94 -10.35 -5.88
N LEU A 255 2.55 -11.52 -5.95
CA LEU A 255 1.83 -12.78 -6.04
C LEU A 255 1.29 -13.26 -4.69
N TRP A 256 1.89 -12.91 -3.56
CA TRP A 256 1.50 -13.42 -2.25
C TRP A 256 0.05 -13.06 -1.86
N MET A 257 -0.46 -11.89 -2.32
CA MET A 257 -1.86 -11.49 -2.07
C MET A 257 -2.88 -12.25 -2.93
N LEU A 258 -2.41 -12.94 -3.98
CA LEU A 258 -3.25 -13.67 -4.92
C LEU A 258 -3.10 -15.17 -4.78
N ILE A 259 -1.91 -15.64 -4.39
CA ILE A 259 -1.56 -17.04 -4.21
C ILE A 259 -1.38 -17.29 -2.72
N PRO A 260 -2.27 -18.05 -2.07
CA PRO A 260 -2.13 -18.40 -0.65
C PRO A 260 -0.82 -19.14 -0.36
N GLU A 261 -0.33 -19.10 0.88
CA GLU A 261 0.89 -19.82 1.30
C GLU A 261 0.81 -21.33 1.06
N ARG A 262 -0.37 -21.93 1.20
CA ARG A 262 -0.63 -23.34 0.82
C ARG A 262 -0.45 -23.59 -0.68
N GLY A 263 -0.34 -22.53 -1.48
CA GLY A 263 -0.24 -22.55 -2.94
C GLY A 263 -1.59 -22.56 -3.65
N ASP A 264 -1.54 -22.13 -4.91
CA ASP A 264 -2.63 -22.26 -5.88
C ASP A 264 -2.05 -22.76 -7.20
N GLU A 265 -2.18 -24.07 -7.44
CA GLU A 265 -1.57 -24.71 -8.61
C GLU A 265 -2.06 -24.12 -9.95
N VAL A 266 -3.27 -23.55 -10.00
CA VAL A 266 -3.81 -22.96 -11.22
C VAL A 266 -3.09 -21.64 -11.52
N LEU A 267 -3.01 -20.76 -10.53
CA LEU A 267 -2.34 -19.46 -10.66
C LEU A 267 -0.82 -19.62 -10.81
N GLU A 268 -0.19 -20.53 -10.07
CA GLU A 268 1.23 -20.84 -10.21
C GLU A 268 1.58 -21.35 -11.62
N ARG A 269 0.75 -22.25 -12.18
CA ARG A 269 0.94 -22.73 -13.56
C ARG A 269 0.70 -21.64 -14.60
N LEU A 270 -0.32 -20.79 -14.41
CA LEU A 270 -0.57 -19.65 -15.28
C LEU A 270 0.66 -18.74 -15.32
N TYR A 271 1.17 -18.36 -14.15
CA TYR A 271 2.32 -17.48 -14.03
C TYR A 271 3.59 -18.12 -14.65
N LEU A 272 3.89 -19.37 -14.30
CA LEU A 272 5.03 -20.12 -14.85
C LEU A 272 4.96 -20.26 -16.38
N ALA A 273 3.79 -20.56 -16.93
CA ALA A 273 3.63 -20.74 -18.38
C ALA A 273 3.86 -19.43 -19.15
N ALA A 274 3.50 -18.29 -18.55
CA ALA A 274 3.64 -16.98 -19.17
C ALA A 274 5.07 -16.41 -19.06
N THR A 275 5.71 -16.53 -17.88
CA THR A 275 6.98 -15.85 -17.55
C THR A 275 8.19 -16.79 -17.50
N GLY A 276 7.97 -18.09 -17.43
CA GLY A 276 9.05 -19.07 -17.14
C GLY A 276 9.51 -19.07 -15.68
N HIS A 277 9.02 -18.15 -14.85
CA HIS A 277 9.39 -18.06 -13.44
C HIS A 277 8.56 -19.01 -12.58
N ARG A 278 9.23 -19.82 -11.76
CA ARG A 278 8.60 -20.70 -10.78
C ARG A 278 8.43 -19.93 -9.47
N VAL A 279 7.20 -19.80 -9.00
CA VAL A 279 6.89 -19.14 -7.73
C VAL A 279 7.65 -19.80 -6.57
N ASN A 280 8.33 -18.98 -5.78
CA ASN A 280 9.07 -19.40 -4.59
C ASN A 280 8.19 -19.16 -3.35
N ARG A 281 7.79 -20.23 -2.69
CA ARG A 281 6.90 -20.17 -1.53
C ARG A 281 7.52 -19.49 -0.31
N ASP A 282 8.83 -19.61 -0.12
CA ASP A 282 9.53 -18.91 0.96
C ASP A 282 9.43 -17.39 0.78
N LEU A 283 9.42 -16.90 -0.47
CA LEU A 283 9.21 -15.48 -0.76
C LEU A 283 7.74 -15.06 -0.59
N LEU A 284 6.76 -15.91 -0.90
CA LEU A 284 5.36 -15.63 -0.56
C LEU A 284 5.19 -15.45 0.95
N THR A 285 5.71 -16.37 1.73
CA THR A 285 5.71 -16.31 3.21
C THR A 285 6.46 -15.06 3.69
N LEU A 286 7.61 -14.73 3.12
CA LEU A 286 8.37 -13.53 3.48
C LEU A 286 7.53 -12.25 3.34
N TYR A 287 6.81 -12.08 2.22
CA TYR A 287 5.98 -10.89 1.99
C TYR A 287 4.70 -10.87 2.83
N SER A 288 4.10 -12.03 3.10
CA SER A 288 3.00 -12.16 4.06
C SER A 288 3.45 -11.71 5.47
N LEU A 289 4.59 -12.23 5.95
CA LEU A 289 5.17 -11.82 7.24
C LEU A 289 5.55 -10.34 7.27
N ALA A 290 6.10 -9.81 6.16
CA ALA A 290 6.42 -8.38 6.05
C ALA A 290 5.19 -7.52 6.23
N TRP A 291 4.08 -7.89 5.62
CA TRP A 291 2.80 -7.20 5.76
C TRP A 291 2.32 -7.21 7.21
N ASP A 292 2.17 -8.38 7.81
CA ASP A 292 1.66 -8.52 9.18
C ASP A 292 2.52 -7.76 10.20
N LEU A 293 3.84 -7.90 10.10
CA LEU A 293 4.77 -7.23 11.01
C LEU A 293 4.80 -5.71 10.82
N SER A 294 4.65 -5.22 9.57
CA SER A 294 4.56 -3.79 9.28
C SER A 294 3.29 -3.19 9.83
N GLU A 295 2.15 -3.87 9.65
CA GLU A 295 0.86 -3.48 10.22
C GLU A 295 0.93 -3.41 11.74
N ILE A 296 1.40 -4.48 12.39
CA ILE A 296 1.59 -4.51 13.86
C ILE A 296 2.50 -3.36 14.30
N GLY A 297 3.63 -3.17 13.63
CA GLY A 297 4.60 -2.11 13.97
C GLY A 297 4.02 -0.71 13.83
N GLY A 298 3.29 -0.44 12.74
CA GLY A 298 2.63 0.84 12.48
C GLY A 298 1.57 1.17 13.52
N TYR A 299 0.63 0.25 13.77
CA TYR A 299 -0.41 0.45 14.78
C TYR A 299 0.15 0.60 16.19
N LEU A 300 1.18 -0.17 16.56
CA LEU A 300 1.82 -0.03 17.86
C LEU A 300 2.55 1.31 18.00
N ALA A 301 3.18 1.81 16.94
CA ALA A 301 3.79 3.14 16.94
C ALA A 301 2.75 4.23 17.12
N GLU A 302 1.61 4.15 16.43
CA GLU A 302 0.48 5.08 16.58
C GLU A 302 -0.05 5.09 18.02
N PHE A 303 -0.33 3.91 18.61
CA PHE A 303 -0.94 3.83 19.95
C PHE A 303 0.04 4.09 21.11
N ARG A 304 1.34 4.12 20.85
CA ARG A 304 2.35 4.60 21.80
C ARG A 304 2.54 6.11 21.76
N ALA A 305 2.28 6.73 20.60
CA ALA A 305 2.29 8.19 20.45
C ALA A 305 1.02 8.82 21.03
N PRO A 306 1.01 10.14 21.32
CA PRO A 306 -0.21 10.87 21.64
C PRO A 306 -1.26 10.72 20.54
N HIS A 307 -2.45 10.22 20.89
CA HIS A 307 -3.56 10.02 19.95
C HIS A 307 -4.92 10.31 20.61
N GLU A 308 -5.90 10.64 19.78
CA GLU A 308 -7.28 10.88 20.16
C GLU A 308 -8.18 9.72 19.68
N ASP A 309 -9.41 9.65 20.18
CA ASP A 309 -10.42 8.71 19.69
C ASP A 309 -11.06 9.28 18.41
N THR A 310 -10.51 8.91 17.27
CA THR A 310 -10.97 9.29 15.94
C THR A 310 -11.48 8.05 15.18
N GLU A 311 -12.08 8.25 14.02
CA GLU A 311 -12.46 7.13 13.15
C GLU A 311 -11.22 6.36 12.67
N ASP A 312 -10.14 7.05 12.32
CA ASP A 312 -8.87 6.42 11.92
C ASP A 312 -8.27 5.57 13.03
N SER A 313 -8.24 6.07 14.30
CA SER A 313 -7.72 5.29 15.42
C SER A 313 -8.59 4.07 15.79
N ARG A 314 -9.91 4.13 15.50
CA ARG A 314 -10.79 2.96 15.68
C ARG A 314 -10.54 1.91 14.61
N VAL A 315 -10.31 2.31 13.37
CA VAL A 315 -9.91 1.40 12.27
C VAL A 315 -8.55 0.80 12.58
N ALA A 316 -7.56 1.60 12.97
CA ALA A 316 -6.24 1.13 13.38
C ALA A 316 -6.31 0.12 14.56
N TRP A 317 -7.21 0.36 15.53
CA TRP A 317 -7.45 -0.58 16.62
C TRP A 317 -8.01 -1.93 16.14
N GLY A 318 -8.94 -1.91 15.17
CA GLY A 318 -9.45 -3.11 14.50
C GLY A 318 -8.32 -3.88 13.83
N GLY A 319 -7.53 -3.21 12.99
CA GLY A 319 -6.39 -3.77 12.28
C GLY A 319 -5.35 -4.40 13.21
N LEU A 320 -4.95 -3.72 14.29
CA LEU A 320 -4.02 -4.29 15.28
C LEU A 320 -4.54 -5.60 15.88
N ASN A 321 -5.85 -5.64 16.21
CA ASN A 321 -6.46 -6.87 16.77
C ASN A 321 -6.45 -8.02 15.77
N GLU A 322 -6.67 -7.76 14.49
CA GLU A 322 -6.64 -8.75 13.43
C GLU A 322 -5.23 -9.27 13.19
N SER A 323 -4.25 -8.37 12.99
CA SER A 323 -2.86 -8.73 12.74
C SER A 323 -2.24 -9.54 13.89
N ILE A 324 -2.51 -9.17 15.15
CA ILE A 324 -2.01 -9.95 16.31
C ILE A 324 -2.73 -11.30 16.44
N ARG A 325 -4.02 -11.42 16.08
CA ARG A 325 -4.70 -12.73 16.09
C ARG A 325 -4.15 -13.66 15.01
N ALA A 326 -3.88 -13.13 13.82
CA ALA A 326 -3.24 -13.88 12.75
C ALA A 326 -1.86 -14.40 13.18
N SER A 327 -1.10 -13.61 13.94
CA SER A 327 0.20 -14.03 14.49
C SER A 327 0.10 -15.16 15.52
N ALA A 328 -1.01 -15.24 16.25
CA ALA A 328 -1.24 -16.29 17.26
C ALA A 328 -1.67 -17.65 16.67
N ASP A 329 -2.34 -17.64 15.52
CA ASP A 329 -2.79 -18.86 14.80
C ASP A 329 -2.36 -18.82 13.32
N PRO A 330 -1.10 -19.14 13.01
CA PRO A 330 -0.57 -19.09 11.64
C PRO A 330 -1.21 -20.10 10.67
N GLN A 331 -2.07 -21.01 11.17
CA GLN A 331 -2.79 -21.98 10.35
C GLN A 331 -4.26 -21.59 10.08
N GLY A 332 -4.71 -20.48 10.61
CA GLY A 332 -6.01 -19.88 10.33
C GLY A 332 -6.07 -19.37 8.89
N ASP A 333 -7.15 -19.71 8.18
CA ASP A 333 -7.34 -19.34 6.77
C ASP A 333 -7.56 -17.80 6.63
N LEU A 334 -6.54 -17.05 6.27
CA LEU A 334 -6.60 -15.59 6.06
C LEU A 334 -7.47 -15.18 4.86
N THR A 335 -7.95 -16.15 4.06
CA THR A 335 -8.76 -15.88 2.87
C THR A 335 -10.21 -15.50 3.15
N GLU A 336 -10.71 -15.63 4.40
CA GLU A 336 -12.10 -15.32 4.77
C GLU A 336 -12.25 -14.09 5.72
N GLN A 337 -11.18 -13.43 6.12
CA GLN A 337 -11.26 -12.29 7.05
C GLN A 337 -11.36 -10.97 6.28
N GLY A 338 -12.57 -10.67 5.82
CA GLY A 338 -12.92 -9.33 5.35
C GLY A 338 -12.91 -8.34 6.52
N PHE A 339 -12.20 -7.24 6.37
CA PHE A 339 -12.37 -6.04 7.17
C PHE A 339 -13.84 -5.64 7.15
N GLU A 340 -14.56 -5.76 8.26
CA GLU A 340 -15.86 -5.11 8.43
C GLU A 340 -15.63 -3.61 8.71
N GLU A 341 -15.55 -2.81 7.65
CA GLU A 341 -15.75 -1.38 7.79
C GLU A 341 -17.24 -1.09 8.05
N PRO A 342 -17.57 -0.10 8.89
CA PRO A 342 -18.95 0.38 8.99
C PRO A 342 -19.40 0.83 7.60
N SER A 343 -20.50 0.26 7.13
CA SER A 343 -21.13 0.53 5.84
C SER A 343 -21.20 2.04 5.59
N ALA A 344 -20.49 2.54 4.59
CA ALA A 344 -20.74 3.87 4.06
C ALA A 344 -22.18 3.86 3.54
N VAL A 345 -23.04 4.61 4.21
CA VAL A 345 -24.40 4.89 3.75
C VAL A 345 -24.30 5.66 2.43
N THR A 346 -24.94 5.13 1.41
CA THR A 346 -25.16 5.68 0.06
C THR A 346 -25.41 7.18 0.02
#